data_1579cffcc0d651884728dab7120e17a9
#
_entry.id   1579cffcc0d651884728dab7120e17a9
#
_cell.length_a   1.000
_cell.length_b   1.000
_cell.length_c   1.000
_cell.angle_alpha   90.00
_cell.angle_beta   90.00
_cell.angle_gamma   90.00
#
_symmetry.space_group_name_H-M   'P 1'
#
loop_
_entity.id
_entity.type
_entity.pdbx_description
1 polymer ?
#
loop_
_entity_poly.entity_id
_entity_poly.type
_entity_poly.pdbx_seq_one_letter_code
_entity_poly.pdbx_strand_id
1 'polypeptide(L)'
;MCYRTGQSICSQHLRHPLVTASMGSTLNRLSNGRFALGLAKGVAMRWRALGLDFPTYAREREFIDLLRRLWRGETVRNHQGELGDFGQIGLASYIDEDIPILYVGFGPNSLVNAGRIYDGVHLHTFMGDHALRGAVAQVRQGEREAGRAPGTVKVWSVLATACDASEERYLRLIVARLASYLQIPGYGETLVSINGWDADVLERFRADATVRAVPGLIDSVASLEQIAAVEKLLPESWRPAAVGDAKTCAARWLDEFEAGADGIIIHASTPEEFAPVLAEYERIRPNERFAERTNQPA
;
A
#
# COMPACT_ATOMS: atom_id res chain seq x y z
N MET A 1 11.61 0.71 -20.69
CA MET A 1 10.73 0.48 -19.52
C MET A 1 11.11 1.48 -18.46
N CYS A 2 10.26 2.44 -18.14
CA CYS A 2 10.59 3.49 -17.17
C CYS A 2 9.93 3.13 -15.83
N TYR A 3 10.72 2.62 -14.89
CA TYR A 3 10.21 2.33 -13.55
C TYR A 3 10.22 3.62 -12.72
N ARG A 4 9.10 3.96 -12.08
CA ARG A 4 9.13 4.93 -11.00
C ARG A 4 9.75 4.28 -9.78
N THR A 5 10.73 4.94 -9.18
CA THR A 5 11.27 4.54 -7.88
C THR A 5 10.44 5.22 -6.80
N GLY A 6 10.02 4.48 -5.79
CA GLY A 6 9.21 5.03 -4.72
C GLY A 6 9.59 4.43 -3.37
N GLN A 7 9.42 5.21 -2.32
CA GLN A 7 9.40 4.68 -0.96
C GLN A 7 7.95 4.41 -0.60
N SER A 8 7.57 3.13 -0.54
CA SER A 8 6.18 2.73 -0.34
C SER A 8 5.65 3.01 1.05
N ILE A 9 6.50 3.15 2.07
CA ILE A 9 6.03 3.50 3.42
C ILE A 9 7.06 4.39 4.12
N CYS A 10 6.72 5.66 4.30
CA CYS A 10 7.35 6.55 5.26
C CYS A 10 6.31 6.91 6.33
N SER A 11 6.64 6.68 7.58
CA SER A 11 5.79 7.13 8.69
C SER A 11 5.87 8.64 8.79
N GLN A 12 4.88 9.32 8.21
CA GLN A 12 4.91 10.76 7.97
C GLN A 12 5.09 11.59 9.25
N HIS A 13 4.52 11.15 10.37
CA HIS A 13 4.51 11.95 11.61
C HIS A 13 5.66 11.65 12.57
N LEU A 14 6.58 10.75 12.21
CA LEU A 14 7.81 10.49 12.97
C LEU A 14 8.99 11.36 12.51
N ARG A 15 8.78 12.23 11.52
CA ARG A 15 9.78 13.13 10.98
C ARG A 15 9.22 14.54 10.84
N HIS A 16 10.08 15.51 11.05
CA HIS A 16 9.75 16.89 10.72
C HIS A 16 9.49 17.04 9.21
N PRO A 17 8.48 17.82 8.76
CA PRO A 17 8.17 17.99 7.34
C PRO A 17 9.35 18.48 6.51
N LEU A 18 10.21 19.34 7.05
CA LEU A 18 11.41 19.81 6.38
C LEU A 18 12.38 18.67 6.04
N VAL A 19 12.56 17.69 6.95
CA VAL A 19 13.41 16.52 6.71
C VAL A 19 12.84 15.66 5.58
N THR A 20 11.54 15.43 5.60
CA THR A 20 10.85 14.66 4.55
C THR A 20 10.89 15.37 3.21
N ALA A 21 10.70 16.69 3.20
CA ALA A 21 10.79 17.49 1.97
C ALA A 21 12.19 17.45 1.36
N SER A 22 13.24 17.62 2.18
CA SER A 22 14.64 17.54 1.73
C SER A 22 15.00 16.16 1.16
N MET A 23 14.54 15.09 1.84
CA MET A 23 14.72 13.71 1.36
C MET A 23 14.01 13.51 0.01
N GLY A 24 12.74 13.91 -0.09
CA GLY A 24 11.95 13.77 -1.31
C GLY A 24 12.58 14.49 -2.50
N SER A 25 13.00 15.74 -2.33
CA SER A 25 13.69 16.51 -3.35
C SER A 25 15.01 15.85 -3.80
N THR A 26 15.81 15.36 -2.86
CA THR A 26 17.07 14.67 -3.17
C THR A 26 16.82 13.40 -3.99
N LEU A 27 15.86 12.57 -3.57
CA LEU A 27 15.51 11.33 -4.27
C LEU A 27 14.89 11.59 -5.65
N ASN A 28 14.06 12.64 -5.77
CA ASN A 28 13.47 13.02 -7.05
C ASN A 28 14.56 13.41 -8.06
N ARG A 29 15.53 14.20 -7.66
CA ARG A 29 16.67 14.57 -8.51
C ARG A 29 17.55 13.37 -8.88
N LEU A 30 17.91 12.53 -7.92
CA LEU A 30 18.70 11.32 -8.16
C LEU A 30 17.98 10.34 -9.11
N SER A 31 16.68 10.32 -9.11
CA SER A 31 15.86 9.48 -9.98
C SER A 31 15.46 10.13 -11.30
N ASN A 32 15.91 11.36 -11.58
CA ASN A 32 15.49 12.14 -12.75
C ASN A 32 13.96 12.28 -12.84
N GLY A 33 13.31 12.75 -11.77
CA GLY A 33 11.89 13.01 -11.71
C GLY A 33 10.99 11.76 -11.60
N ARG A 34 11.57 10.58 -11.33
CA ARG A 34 10.80 9.31 -11.23
C ARG A 34 10.43 8.91 -9.81
N PHE A 35 10.73 9.75 -8.82
CA PHE A 35 10.43 9.45 -7.42
C PHE A 35 8.95 9.73 -7.10
N ALA A 36 8.36 8.88 -6.28
CA ALA A 36 7.07 9.11 -5.64
C ALA A 36 7.19 8.81 -4.14
N LEU A 37 6.58 9.65 -3.31
CA LEU A 37 6.65 9.52 -1.85
C LEU A 37 5.42 8.80 -1.30
N GLY A 38 5.58 7.59 -0.78
CA GLY A 38 4.52 6.84 -0.09
C GLY A 38 4.49 7.17 1.40
N LEU A 39 3.35 7.63 1.88
CA LEU A 39 3.10 8.00 3.27
C LEU A 39 2.03 7.11 3.91
N ALA A 40 2.23 6.75 5.18
CA ALA A 40 1.24 6.02 5.96
C ALA A 40 1.19 6.53 7.40
N LYS A 41 0.01 6.43 8.02
CA LYS A 41 -0.14 6.67 9.45
C LYS A 41 0.38 5.50 10.30
N GLY A 42 0.37 4.30 9.74
CA GLY A 42 0.67 3.08 10.48
C GLY A 42 -0.48 2.64 11.38
N VAL A 43 -0.20 1.77 12.35
CA VAL A 43 -1.19 1.20 13.28
C VAL A 43 -1.14 1.88 14.65
N ALA A 44 -2.30 2.11 15.25
CA ALA A 44 -2.42 2.84 16.53
C ALA A 44 -1.63 2.19 17.68
N MET A 45 -1.53 0.85 17.70
CA MET A 45 -0.75 0.12 18.69
C MET A 45 0.74 0.53 18.67
N ARG A 46 1.32 0.72 17.48
CA ARG A 46 2.72 1.14 17.34
C ARG A 46 2.95 2.57 17.85
N TRP A 47 2.00 3.46 17.62
CA TRP A 47 2.05 4.84 18.13
C TRP A 47 2.04 4.87 19.66
N ARG A 48 1.14 4.10 20.27
CA ARG A 48 1.10 3.96 21.75
C ARG A 48 2.42 3.39 22.30
N ALA A 49 3.00 2.40 21.64
CA ALA A 49 4.28 1.82 22.04
C ALA A 49 5.43 2.84 21.95
N LEU A 50 5.33 3.86 21.11
CA LEU A 50 6.28 4.97 21.01
C LEU A 50 5.95 6.15 21.96
N GLY A 51 4.87 6.05 22.74
CA GLY A 51 4.42 7.16 23.61
C GLY A 51 3.86 8.35 22.83
N LEU A 52 3.33 8.12 21.61
CA LEU A 52 2.85 9.15 20.73
C LEU A 52 1.36 8.98 20.43
N ASP A 53 0.67 10.09 20.19
CA ASP A 53 -0.72 10.10 19.74
C ASP A 53 -0.86 9.68 18.29
N PHE A 54 -1.95 8.96 17.99
CA PHE A 54 -2.26 8.59 16.62
C PHE A 54 -2.67 9.83 15.81
N PRO A 55 -2.04 10.08 14.65
CA PRO A 55 -2.23 11.33 13.91
C PRO A 55 -3.65 11.49 13.36
N THR A 56 -4.17 12.70 13.49
CA THR A 56 -5.46 13.12 12.93
C THR A 56 -5.40 13.27 11.40
N TYR A 57 -6.53 13.34 10.73
CA TYR A 57 -6.59 13.69 9.31
C TYR A 57 -6.24 15.16 9.05
N ALA A 58 -6.44 16.04 10.03
CA ALA A 58 -6.04 17.44 9.93
C ALA A 58 -4.50 17.55 9.91
N ARG A 59 -3.83 16.87 10.83
CA ARG A 59 -2.36 16.80 10.88
C ARG A 59 -1.77 16.19 9.59
N GLU A 60 -2.42 15.18 9.03
CA GLU A 60 -2.01 14.55 7.76
C GLU A 60 -2.12 15.52 6.58
N ARG A 61 -3.22 16.26 6.49
CA ARG A 61 -3.43 17.28 5.46
C ARG A 61 -2.40 18.40 5.55
N GLU A 62 -2.17 18.90 6.75
CA GLU A 62 -1.18 19.94 7.01
C GLU A 62 0.23 19.49 6.61
N PHE A 63 0.60 18.24 6.93
CA PHE A 63 1.89 17.67 6.53
C PHE A 63 2.07 17.66 5.01
N ILE A 64 1.07 17.21 4.27
CA ILE A 64 1.10 17.16 2.80
C ILE A 64 1.16 18.57 2.21
N ASP A 65 0.38 19.51 2.75
CA ASP A 65 0.42 20.90 2.30
C ASP A 65 1.80 21.53 2.48
N LEU A 66 2.42 21.34 3.65
CA LEU A 66 3.77 21.83 3.89
C LEU A 66 4.80 21.21 2.93
N LEU A 67 4.73 19.91 2.63
CA LEU A 67 5.62 19.28 1.65
C LEU A 67 5.47 19.94 0.27
N ARG A 68 4.25 20.11 -0.22
CA ARG A 68 3.97 20.71 -1.52
C ARG A 68 4.45 22.14 -1.61
N ARG A 69 4.25 22.95 -0.55
CA ARG A 69 4.73 24.33 -0.47
C ARG A 69 6.25 24.41 -0.49
N LEU A 70 6.92 23.56 0.28
CA LEU A 70 8.39 23.48 0.32
C LEU A 70 8.96 23.06 -1.04
N TRP A 71 8.34 22.10 -1.73
CA TRP A 71 8.78 21.66 -3.06
C TRP A 71 8.54 22.68 -4.17
N ARG A 72 7.60 23.59 -3.98
CA ARG A 72 7.42 24.77 -4.86
C ARG A 72 8.36 25.93 -4.53
N GLY A 73 9.34 25.71 -3.65
CA GLY A 73 10.33 26.71 -3.28
C GLY A 73 9.83 27.77 -2.29
N GLU A 74 8.67 27.53 -1.64
CA GLU A 74 8.14 28.49 -0.67
C GLU A 74 8.94 28.48 0.63
N THR A 75 9.19 29.66 1.18
CA THR A 75 9.61 29.82 2.57
C THR A 75 8.37 30.06 3.43
N VAL A 76 7.98 29.04 4.19
CA VAL A 76 6.83 29.10 5.10
C VAL A 76 7.22 29.86 6.37
N ARG A 77 6.48 30.92 6.70
CA ARG A 77 6.75 31.80 7.85
C ARG A 77 5.59 31.78 8.82
N ASN A 78 5.89 31.88 10.11
CA ASN A 78 4.92 31.99 11.20
C ASN A 78 3.82 30.92 11.11
N HIS A 79 4.20 29.70 10.77
CA HIS A 79 3.28 28.58 10.70
C HIS A 79 2.81 28.20 12.11
N GLN A 80 1.51 27.98 12.25
CA GLN A 80 0.87 27.47 13.46
C GLN A 80 -0.08 26.33 13.08
N GLY A 81 0.03 25.18 13.73
CA GLY A 81 -0.79 24.04 13.38
C GLY A 81 -0.54 22.79 14.26
N GLU A 82 -1.16 21.69 13.86
CA GLU A 82 -1.04 20.41 14.56
C GLU A 82 0.37 19.78 14.49
N LEU A 83 1.20 20.23 13.54
CA LEU A 83 2.59 19.80 13.42
C LEU A 83 3.55 20.62 14.28
N GLY A 84 3.05 21.67 14.92
CA GLY A 84 3.79 22.61 15.75
C GLY A 84 3.91 24.00 15.14
N ASP A 85 4.52 24.90 15.89
CA ASP A 85 4.72 26.29 15.49
C ASP A 85 6.13 26.46 14.96
N PHE A 86 6.24 27.00 13.74
CA PHE A 86 7.54 27.25 13.10
C PHE A 86 7.68 28.73 12.76
N GLY A 87 8.73 29.37 13.22
CA GLY A 87 9.02 30.74 12.85
C GLY A 87 9.30 30.89 11.36
N GLN A 88 10.13 29.98 10.82
CA GLN A 88 10.43 29.91 9.39
C GLN A 88 10.96 28.54 9.02
N ILE A 89 10.44 27.95 7.93
CA ILE A 89 10.99 26.76 7.29
C ILE A 89 11.05 26.94 5.76
N GLY A 90 12.10 26.44 5.14
CA GLY A 90 12.29 26.46 3.69
C GLY A 90 13.44 25.53 3.31
N LEU A 91 13.47 25.07 2.08
CA LEU A 91 14.61 24.32 1.57
C LEU A 91 15.73 25.27 1.15
N ALA A 92 16.97 24.86 1.44
CA ALA A 92 18.13 25.73 1.16
C ALA A 92 18.43 25.90 -0.33
N SER A 93 17.92 25.01 -1.17
CA SER A 93 18.06 25.06 -2.63
C SER A 93 16.73 25.46 -3.25
N TYR A 94 16.78 26.27 -4.32
CA TYR A 94 15.61 26.47 -5.16
C TYR A 94 15.16 25.16 -5.76
N ILE A 95 13.90 24.85 -5.59
CA ILE A 95 13.24 23.70 -6.19
C ILE A 95 11.86 24.15 -6.66
N ASP A 96 11.44 23.58 -7.76
CA ASP A 96 10.07 23.65 -8.26
C ASP A 96 9.78 22.24 -8.77
N GLU A 97 9.36 21.38 -7.85
CA GLU A 97 9.23 19.96 -8.10
C GLU A 97 7.83 19.48 -7.77
N ASP A 98 7.25 18.74 -8.70
CA ASP A 98 5.97 18.05 -8.50
C ASP A 98 6.25 16.58 -8.17
N ILE A 99 6.36 16.28 -6.88
CA ILE A 99 6.62 14.93 -6.38
C ILE A 99 5.29 14.31 -5.98
N PRO A 100 4.84 13.25 -6.65
CA PRO A 100 3.61 12.57 -6.27
C PRO A 100 3.66 12.04 -4.84
N ILE A 101 2.60 12.31 -4.07
CA ILE A 101 2.45 11.80 -2.72
C ILE A 101 1.37 10.71 -2.72
N LEU A 102 1.75 9.51 -2.29
CA LEU A 102 0.90 8.35 -2.30
C LEU A 102 0.49 7.97 -0.87
N TYR A 103 -0.79 7.73 -0.66
CA TYR A 103 -1.26 7.11 0.58
C TYR A 103 -1.00 5.60 0.54
N VAL A 104 -0.50 5.05 1.64
CA VAL A 104 -0.32 3.59 1.78
C VAL A 104 -1.21 3.08 2.89
N GLY A 105 -2.22 2.29 2.54
CA GLY A 105 -3.18 1.75 3.51
C GLY A 105 -4.49 1.31 2.88
N PHE A 106 -5.42 0.82 3.71
CA PHE A 106 -6.63 0.15 3.24
C PHE A 106 -7.89 0.39 4.10
N GLY A 107 -7.78 1.17 5.17
CA GLY A 107 -8.93 1.49 6.01
C GLY A 107 -9.95 2.39 5.28
N PRO A 108 -11.27 2.09 5.32
CA PRO A 108 -12.29 2.79 4.54
C PRO A 108 -12.26 4.31 4.65
N ASN A 109 -12.29 4.84 5.87
CA ASN A 109 -12.25 6.29 6.10
C ASN A 109 -10.93 6.93 5.63
N SER A 110 -9.83 6.20 5.73
CA SER A 110 -8.53 6.68 5.27
C SER A 110 -8.47 6.72 3.74
N LEU A 111 -9.13 5.81 3.05
CA LEU A 111 -9.22 5.81 1.58
C LEU A 111 -10.05 6.98 1.06
N VAL A 112 -11.16 7.31 1.72
CA VAL A 112 -11.93 8.53 1.41
C VAL A 112 -11.07 9.77 1.62
N ASN A 113 -10.34 9.87 2.75
CA ASN A 113 -9.41 10.96 2.98
C ASN A 113 -8.30 11.02 1.93
N ALA A 114 -7.77 9.86 1.53
CA ALA A 114 -6.75 9.78 0.49
C ALA A 114 -7.25 10.32 -0.85
N GLY A 115 -8.48 10.00 -1.25
CA GLY A 115 -9.12 10.56 -2.44
C GLY A 115 -9.18 12.10 -2.44
N ARG A 116 -9.26 12.71 -1.25
CA ARG A 116 -9.32 14.19 -1.12
C ARG A 116 -7.97 14.87 -1.31
N ILE A 117 -6.86 14.28 -0.84
CA ILE A 117 -5.61 15.03 -0.63
C ILE A 117 -4.35 14.39 -1.25
N TYR A 118 -4.38 13.11 -1.61
CA TYR A 118 -3.24 12.41 -2.21
C TYR A 118 -3.31 12.37 -3.74
N ASP A 119 -2.19 11.99 -4.37
CA ASP A 119 -2.08 11.81 -5.82
C ASP A 119 -2.30 10.36 -6.24
N GLY A 120 -2.17 9.45 -5.28
CA GLY A 120 -2.46 8.04 -5.49
C GLY A 120 -2.55 7.26 -4.18
N VAL A 121 -2.93 5.99 -4.31
CA VAL A 121 -3.10 5.06 -3.20
C VAL A 121 -2.40 3.75 -3.53
N HIS A 122 -1.54 3.27 -2.64
CA HIS A 122 -1.09 1.89 -2.60
C HIS A 122 -1.94 1.13 -1.58
N LEU A 123 -2.72 0.19 -2.07
CA LEU A 123 -3.57 -0.65 -1.24
C LEU A 123 -2.76 -1.70 -0.48
N HIS A 124 -3.44 -2.60 0.16
CA HIS A 124 -2.85 -3.71 0.91
C HIS A 124 -2.96 -5.02 0.12
N THR A 125 -2.04 -5.95 0.38
CA THR A 125 -2.15 -7.31 -0.16
C THR A 125 -3.30 -8.09 0.49
N PHE A 126 -3.75 -9.16 -0.12
CA PHE A 126 -4.88 -9.99 0.31
C PHE A 126 -6.24 -9.26 0.36
N MET A 127 -6.43 -8.32 -0.52
CA MET A 127 -7.75 -7.78 -0.82
C MET A 127 -8.36 -8.58 -1.99
N GLY A 128 -9.49 -9.24 -1.74
CA GLY A 128 -10.25 -9.88 -2.80
C GLY A 128 -10.97 -8.85 -3.67
N ASP A 129 -11.56 -9.28 -4.78
CA ASP A 129 -12.19 -8.40 -5.77
C ASP A 129 -13.25 -7.47 -5.17
N HIS A 130 -14.05 -7.99 -4.21
CA HIS A 130 -15.04 -7.18 -3.50
C HIS A 130 -14.36 -6.05 -2.70
N ALA A 131 -13.33 -6.36 -1.95
CA ALA A 131 -12.58 -5.39 -1.15
C ALA A 131 -11.88 -4.35 -2.04
N LEU A 132 -11.30 -4.77 -3.17
CA LEU A 132 -10.66 -3.88 -4.13
C LEU A 132 -11.66 -2.90 -4.75
N ARG A 133 -12.82 -3.40 -5.23
CA ARG A 133 -13.88 -2.52 -5.75
C ARG A 133 -14.37 -1.53 -4.69
N GLY A 134 -14.54 -1.99 -3.46
CA GLY A 134 -14.90 -1.13 -2.32
C GLY A 134 -13.86 -0.04 -2.06
N ALA A 135 -12.58 -0.39 -2.07
CA ALA A 135 -11.47 0.55 -1.89
C ALA A 135 -11.44 1.62 -3.00
N VAL A 136 -11.57 1.20 -4.26
CA VAL A 136 -11.66 2.12 -5.40
C VAL A 136 -12.85 3.07 -5.22
N ALA A 137 -14.03 2.56 -4.87
CA ALA A 137 -15.23 3.38 -4.66
C ALA A 137 -15.04 4.43 -3.56
N GLN A 138 -14.33 4.09 -2.47
CA GLN A 138 -14.01 5.02 -1.38
C GLN A 138 -13.05 6.12 -1.83
N VAL A 139 -12.00 5.81 -2.61
CA VAL A 139 -11.12 6.81 -3.20
C VAL A 139 -11.91 7.74 -4.11
N ARG A 140 -12.76 7.22 -5.00
CA ARG A 140 -13.63 8.00 -5.88
C ARG A 140 -14.63 8.87 -5.10
N GLN A 141 -15.11 8.40 -3.95
CA GLN A 141 -15.91 9.22 -3.04
C GLN A 141 -15.11 10.43 -2.55
N GLY A 142 -13.88 10.23 -2.09
CA GLY A 142 -13.01 11.31 -1.63
C GLY A 142 -12.72 12.36 -2.72
N GLU A 143 -12.49 11.90 -3.95
CA GLU A 143 -12.32 12.79 -5.12
C GLU A 143 -13.55 13.67 -5.33
N ARG A 144 -14.75 13.07 -5.34
CA ARG A 144 -16.01 13.84 -5.51
C ARG A 144 -16.22 14.87 -4.41
N GLU A 145 -15.98 14.48 -3.14
CA GLU A 145 -16.14 15.38 -2.00
C GLU A 145 -15.16 16.56 -2.01
N ALA A 146 -14.00 16.38 -2.64
CA ALA A 146 -13.00 17.44 -2.84
C ALA A 146 -13.13 18.20 -4.17
N GLY A 147 -14.15 17.90 -4.98
CA GLY A 147 -14.35 18.52 -6.29
C GLY A 147 -13.29 18.14 -7.33
N ARG A 148 -12.59 17.02 -7.13
CA ARG A 148 -11.57 16.50 -8.06
C ARG A 148 -12.24 15.68 -9.17
N ALA A 149 -11.64 15.69 -10.36
CA ALA A 149 -12.11 14.83 -11.45
C ALA A 149 -11.94 13.34 -11.09
N PRO A 150 -12.91 12.47 -11.44
CA PRO A 150 -12.81 11.03 -11.20
C PRO A 150 -11.56 10.44 -11.86
N GLY A 151 -10.81 9.63 -11.13
CA GLY A 151 -9.59 9.00 -11.63
C GLY A 151 -8.32 9.86 -11.54
N THR A 152 -8.40 11.05 -10.96
CA THR A 152 -7.22 11.85 -10.63
C THR A 152 -6.30 11.12 -9.67
N VAL A 153 -6.86 10.46 -8.64
CA VAL A 153 -6.10 9.67 -7.68
C VAL A 153 -5.91 8.26 -8.22
N LYS A 154 -4.67 7.89 -8.51
CA LYS A 154 -4.36 6.55 -9.02
C LYS A 154 -4.38 5.51 -7.92
N VAL A 155 -4.98 4.35 -8.19
CA VAL A 155 -5.11 3.25 -7.22
C VAL A 155 -4.26 2.08 -7.68
N TRP A 156 -3.25 1.73 -6.89
CA TRP A 156 -2.47 0.52 -7.10
C TRP A 156 -2.91 -0.57 -6.12
N SER A 157 -3.33 -1.71 -6.67
CA SER A 157 -3.49 -2.91 -5.86
C SER A 157 -2.13 -3.52 -5.53
N VAL A 158 -2.09 -4.31 -4.47
CA VAL A 158 -0.89 -5.07 -4.07
C VAL A 158 -1.25 -6.54 -4.11
N LEU A 159 -0.73 -7.26 -5.08
CA LEU A 159 -1.09 -8.65 -5.35
C LEU A 159 0.10 -9.59 -5.09
N ALA A 160 -0.08 -10.50 -4.15
CA ALA A 160 0.86 -11.60 -3.96
C ALA A 160 0.81 -12.54 -5.18
N THR A 161 1.96 -12.84 -5.74
CA THR A 161 2.08 -13.68 -6.93
C THR A 161 3.04 -14.83 -6.68
N ALA A 162 2.62 -16.07 -6.93
CA ALA A 162 3.39 -17.29 -6.76
C ALA A 162 3.27 -18.16 -8.02
N CYS A 163 4.04 -17.79 -9.06
CA CYS A 163 4.06 -18.50 -10.34
C CYS A 163 4.95 -19.72 -10.25
N ASP A 164 4.40 -20.89 -10.59
CA ASP A 164 5.10 -22.19 -10.58
C ASP A 164 5.92 -22.42 -9.30
N ALA A 165 5.42 -21.88 -8.18
CA ALA A 165 6.12 -21.90 -6.92
C ALA A 165 6.10 -23.30 -6.29
N SER A 166 7.20 -23.70 -5.64
CA SER A 166 7.21 -24.87 -4.79
C SER A 166 6.24 -24.71 -3.60
N GLU A 167 5.82 -25.82 -3.01
CA GLU A 167 4.96 -25.80 -1.82
C GLU A 167 5.56 -24.93 -0.70
N GLU A 168 6.85 -25.08 -0.42
CA GLU A 168 7.53 -24.22 0.56
C GLU A 168 7.41 -22.74 0.20
N ARG A 169 7.66 -22.38 -1.07
CA ARG A 169 7.62 -21.00 -1.52
C ARG A 169 6.20 -20.43 -1.39
N TYR A 170 5.18 -21.19 -1.80
CA TYR A 170 3.79 -20.84 -1.64
C TYR A 170 3.42 -20.62 -0.16
N LEU A 171 3.77 -21.55 0.71
CA LEU A 171 3.50 -21.44 2.14
C LEU A 171 4.12 -20.18 2.75
N ARG A 172 5.35 -19.84 2.37
CA ARG A 172 6.02 -18.63 2.88
C ARG A 172 5.44 -17.34 2.30
N LEU A 173 5.19 -17.28 0.99
CA LEU A 173 4.71 -16.07 0.30
C LEU A 173 3.27 -15.73 0.63
N ILE A 174 2.41 -16.74 0.66
CA ILE A 174 0.97 -16.54 0.74
C ILE A 174 0.47 -16.82 2.17
N VAL A 175 0.67 -18.04 2.66
CA VAL A 175 0.07 -18.47 3.93
C VAL A 175 0.68 -17.74 5.11
N ALA A 176 2.00 -17.79 5.25
CA ALA A 176 2.69 -17.18 6.38
C ALA A 176 2.48 -15.66 6.41
N ARG A 177 2.50 -15.02 5.24
CA ARG A 177 2.30 -13.58 5.14
C ARG A 177 0.89 -13.14 5.54
N LEU A 178 -0.13 -13.82 5.03
CA LEU A 178 -1.52 -13.58 5.44
C LEU A 178 -1.68 -13.80 6.94
N ALA A 179 -1.20 -14.93 7.45
CA ALA A 179 -1.29 -15.29 8.86
C ALA A 179 -0.65 -14.24 9.77
N SER A 180 0.50 -13.69 9.38
CA SER A 180 1.15 -12.60 10.13
C SER A 180 0.29 -11.33 10.22
N TYR A 181 -0.42 -10.97 9.16
CA TYR A 181 -1.36 -9.85 9.21
C TYR A 181 -2.57 -10.15 10.10
N LEU A 182 -3.09 -11.37 10.07
CA LEU A 182 -4.21 -11.79 10.90
C LEU A 182 -3.84 -11.86 12.39
N GLN A 183 -2.58 -12.11 12.73
CA GLN A 183 -2.11 -12.08 14.13
C GLN A 183 -2.20 -10.70 14.76
N ILE A 184 -2.04 -9.62 13.99
CA ILE A 184 -1.93 -8.25 14.51
C ILE A 184 -3.32 -7.73 14.90
N PRO A 185 -3.58 -7.39 16.19
CA PRO A 185 -4.85 -6.83 16.63
C PRO A 185 -5.19 -5.51 15.92
N GLY A 186 -6.45 -5.37 15.53
CA GLY A 186 -6.97 -4.24 14.76
C GLY A 186 -6.67 -4.33 13.25
N TYR A 187 -5.56 -4.95 12.89
CA TYR A 187 -5.17 -5.11 11.49
C TYR A 187 -5.91 -6.29 10.85
N GLY A 188 -5.88 -7.45 11.51
CA GLY A 188 -6.61 -8.63 11.07
C GLY A 188 -8.11 -8.39 10.99
N GLU A 189 -8.69 -7.71 11.98
CA GLU A 189 -10.12 -7.35 11.99
C GLU A 189 -10.47 -6.44 10.81
N THR A 190 -9.62 -5.47 10.50
CA THR A 190 -9.83 -4.59 9.34
C THR A 190 -9.79 -5.40 8.04
N LEU A 191 -8.79 -6.28 7.89
CA LEU A 191 -8.66 -7.11 6.69
C LEU A 191 -9.84 -8.06 6.51
N VAL A 192 -10.30 -8.68 7.60
CA VAL A 192 -11.50 -9.54 7.63
C VAL A 192 -12.75 -8.74 7.23
N SER A 193 -12.94 -7.58 7.83
CA SER A 193 -14.11 -6.72 7.59
C SER A 193 -14.21 -6.25 6.14
N ILE A 194 -13.12 -5.75 5.54
CA ILE A 194 -13.15 -5.24 4.16
C ILE A 194 -13.37 -6.33 3.12
N ASN A 195 -12.91 -7.55 3.41
CA ASN A 195 -13.13 -8.71 2.55
C ASN A 195 -14.50 -9.38 2.77
N GLY A 196 -15.25 -9.00 3.79
CA GLY A 196 -16.49 -9.67 4.18
C GLY A 196 -16.25 -11.10 4.68
N TRP A 197 -15.10 -11.37 5.27
CA TRP A 197 -14.76 -12.69 5.82
C TRP A 197 -15.38 -12.92 7.19
N ASP A 198 -15.49 -14.18 7.60
CA ASP A 198 -16.10 -14.58 8.87
C ASP A 198 -15.17 -14.26 10.06
N ALA A 199 -15.60 -13.37 10.94
CA ALA A 199 -14.83 -12.98 12.12
C ALA A 199 -14.54 -14.15 13.08
N ASP A 200 -15.41 -15.15 13.18
CA ASP A 200 -15.21 -16.31 14.03
C ASP A 200 -14.02 -17.16 13.55
N VAL A 201 -13.70 -17.15 12.27
CA VAL A 201 -12.50 -17.81 11.74
C VAL A 201 -11.25 -17.10 12.26
N LEU A 202 -11.24 -15.78 12.30
CA LEU A 202 -10.12 -15.01 12.85
C LEU A 202 -9.91 -15.32 14.34
N GLU A 203 -10.99 -15.39 15.11
CA GLU A 203 -10.93 -15.72 16.53
C GLU A 203 -10.39 -17.14 16.76
N ARG A 204 -10.90 -18.13 16.02
CA ARG A 204 -10.38 -19.53 16.08
C ARG A 204 -8.92 -19.60 15.68
N PHE A 205 -8.53 -18.91 14.61
CA PHE A 205 -7.12 -18.83 14.18
C PHE A 205 -6.22 -18.30 15.29
N ARG A 206 -6.58 -17.19 15.92
CA ARG A 206 -5.78 -16.59 17.01
C ARG A 206 -5.76 -17.44 18.29
N ALA A 207 -6.82 -18.23 18.51
CA ALA A 207 -6.92 -19.13 19.66
C ALA A 207 -6.14 -20.43 19.49
N ASP A 208 -5.77 -20.79 18.26
CA ASP A 208 -5.10 -22.05 17.95
C ASP A 208 -3.72 -22.16 18.64
N ALA A 209 -3.42 -23.36 19.13
CA ALA A 209 -2.20 -23.64 19.87
C ALA A 209 -0.94 -23.44 19.01
N THR A 210 -1.00 -23.79 17.73
CA THR A 210 0.12 -23.62 16.79
C THR A 210 0.43 -22.13 16.59
N VAL A 211 -0.61 -21.30 16.39
CA VAL A 211 -0.46 -19.85 16.22
C VAL A 211 0.12 -19.20 17.49
N ARG A 212 -0.38 -19.60 18.67
CA ARG A 212 0.10 -19.09 19.96
C ARG A 212 1.51 -19.53 20.31
N ALA A 213 1.96 -20.66 19.81
CA ALA A 213 3.31 -21.18 20.06
C ALA A 213 4.38 -20.44 19.26
N VAL A 214 4.01 -19.67 18.23
CA VAL A 214 4.98 -18.88 17.44
C VAL A 214 5.38 -17.63 18.24
N PRO A 215 6.67 -17.43 18.56
CA PRO A 215 7.13 -16.36 19.44
C PRO A 215 7.20 -14.97 18.77
N GLY A 216 6.61 -14.81 17.60
CA GLY A 216 6.61 -13.57 16.81
C GLY A 216 5.65 -13.64 15.64
N LEU A 217 5.95 -12.91 14.57
CA LEU A 217 5.15 -12.99 13.35
C LEU A 217 5.44 -14.31 12.62
N ILE A 218 4.39 -14.97 12.16
CA ILE A 218 4.48 -16.29 11.49
C ILE A 218 5.43 -16.25 10.29
N ASP A 219 5.36 -15.20 9.46
CA ASP A 219 6.23 -15.06 8.28
C ASP A 219 7.71 -14.85 8.61
N SER A 220 8.01 -14.45 9.84
CA SER A 220 9.38 -14.13 10.25
C SER A 220 10.08 -15.26 11.00
N VAL A 221 9.33 -16.03 11.79
CA VAL A 221 9.95 -16.97 12.74
C VAL A 221 9.35 -18.37 12.74
N ALA A 222 8.21 -18.62 12.08
CA ALA A 222 7.58 -19.93 12.09
C ALA A 222 8.35 -20.94 11.23
N SER A 223 8.40 -22.19 11.68
CA SER A 223 8.89 -23.31 10.86
C SER A 223 7.93 -23.62 9.72
N LEU A 224 8.42 -24.29 8.69
CA LEU A 224 7.58 -24.72 7.56
C LEU A 224 6.43 -25.63 8.01
N GLU A 225 6.68 -26.52 8.97
CA GLU A 225 5.66 -27.38 9.57
C GLU A 225 4.56 -26.58 10.27
N GLN A 226 4.95 -25.54 11.03
CA GLN A 226 3.98 -24.62 11.65
C GLN A 226 3.14 -23.87 10.62
N ILE A 227 3.76 -23.39 9.53
CA ILE A 227 3.05 -22.69 8.47
C ILE A 227 2.07 -23.63 7.76
N ALA A 228 2.45 -24.87 7.47
CA ALA A 228 1.56 -25.88 6.89
C ALA A 228 0.38 -26.25 7.81
N ALA A 229 0.60 -26.24 9.13
CA ALA A 229 -0.48 -26.42 10.09
C ALA A 229 -1.42 -25.19 10.11
N VAL A 230 -0.88 -23.99 10.05
CA VAL A 230 -1.63 -22.73 9.97
C VAL A 230 -2.47 -22.63 8.70
N GLU A 231 -1.98 -23.13 7.57
CA GLU A 231 -2.74 -23.15 6.31
C GLU A 231 -4.10 -23.83 6.48
N LYS A 232 -4.17 -24.91 7.24
CA LYS A 232 -5.40 -25.69 7.47
C LYS A 232 -6.44 -24.96 8.33
N LEU A 233 -6.03 -23.90 9.01
CA LEU A 233 -6.92 -23.07 9.85
C LEU A 233 -7.63 -22.00 9.04
N LEU A 234 -7.12 -21.66 7.85
CA LEU A 234 -7.60 -20.55 7.04
C LEU A 234 -8.30 -21.07 5.78
N PRO A 235 -9.53 -20.60 5.48
CA PRO A 235 -10.19 -20.93 4.22
C PRO A 235 -9.35 -20.55 3.01
N GLU A 236 -9.41 -21.32 1.95
CA GLU A 236 -8.72 -21.02 0.70
C GLU A 236 -9.14 -19.67 0.12
N SER A 237 -10.44 -19.34 0.24
CA SER A 237 -11.01 -18.05 -0.20
C SER A 237 -10.42 -16.82 0.51
N TRP A 238 -9.70 -17.02 1.63
CA TRP A 238 -8.99 -15.93 2.32
C TRP A 238 -7.61 -15.63 1.76
N ARG A 239 -7.23 -16.31 0.70
CA ARG A 239 -5.92 -16.19 0.05
C ARG A 239 -6.02 -15.61 -1.37
N PRO A 240 -6.62 -14.39 -1.54
CA PRO A 240 -6.69 -13.76 -2.85
C PRO A 240 -5.28 -13.40 -3.34
N ALA A 241 -4.75 -14.22 -4.21
CA ALA A 241 -3.40 -14.12 -4.76
C ALA A 241 -3.39 -14.66 -6.19
N ALA A 242 -2.35 -14.36 -6.94
CA ALA A 242 -2.08 -14.99 -8.24
C ALA A 242 -1.22 -16.24 -8.00
N VAL A 243 -1.81 -17.42 -8.11
CA VAL A 243 -1.14 -18.71 -7.85
C VAL A 243 -1.40 -19.65 -9.02
N GLY A 244 -0.36 -20.34 -9.48
CA GLY A 244 -0.42 -21.29 -10.57
C GLY A 244 0.64 -21.04 -11.64
N ASP A 245 0.36 -21.43 -12.87
CA ASP A 245 1.25 -21.18 -14.00
C ASP A 245 1.21 -19.69 -14.43
N ALA A 246 2.10 -19.33 -15.35
CA ALA A 246 2.21 -17.95 -15.83
C ALA A 246 0.90 -17.43 -16.44
N LYS A 247 0.16 -18.27 -17.12
CA LYS A 247 -1.14 -17.95 -17.72
C LYS A 247 -2.20 -17.61 -16.67
N THR A 248 -2.31 -18.46 -15.66
CA THR A 248 -3.25 -18.31 -14.55
C THR A 248 -2.93 -17.03 -13.77
N CYS A 249 -1.65 -16.82 -13.47
CA CYS A 249 -1.21 -15.61 -12.77
C CYS A 249 -1.45 -14.33 -13.60
N ALA A 250 -1.20 -14.35 -14.91
CA ALA A 250 -1.44 -13.20 -15.78
C ALA A 250 -2.94 -12.88 -15.92
N ALA A 251 -3.80 -13.90 -16.00
CA ALA A 251 -5.25 -13.69 -15.98
C ALA A 251 -5.69 -13.03 -14.65
N ARG A 252 -5.17 -13.50 -13.52
CA ARG A 252 -5.47 -12.89 -12.22
C ARG A 252 -5.00 -11.43 -12.12
N TRP A 253 -3.88 -11.09 -12.78
CA TRP A 253 -3.46 -9.69 -12.87
C TRP A 253 -4.47 -8.83 -13.66
N LEU A 254 -5.06 -9.34 -14.73
CA LEU A 254 -6.11 -8.62 -15.46
C LEU A 254 -7.34 -8.36 -14.60
N ASP A 255 -7.74 -9.31 -13.74
CA ASP A 255 -8.89 -9.14 -12.85
C ASP A 255 -8.71 -7.95 -11.89
N GLU A 256 -7.49 -7.65 -11.46
CA GLU A 256 -7.21 -6.46 -10.63
C GLU A 256 -7.58 -5.15 -11.38
N PHE A 257 -7.25 -5.06 -12.66
CA PHE A 257 -7.63 -3.91 -13.48
C PHE A 257 -9.15 -3.87 -13.74
N GLU A 258 -9.80 -5.04 -13.92
CA GLU A 258 -11.25 -5.14 -14.04
C GLU A 258 -11.96 -4.71 -12.75
N ALA A 259 -11.34 -4.94 -11.60
CA ALA A 259 -11.82 -4.46 -10.31
C ALA A 259 -11.59 -2.96 -10.10
N GLY A 260 -10.89 -2.27 -11.00
CA GLY A 260 -10.73 -0.82 -11.02
C GLY A 260 -9.34 -0.31 -10.59
N ALA A 261 -8.36 -1.17 -10.39
CA ALA A 261 -6.99 -0.74 -10.15
C ALA A 261 -6.41 -0.03 -11.37
N ASP A 262 -5.60 1.00 -11.14
CA ASP A 262 -4.83 1.70 -12.18
C ASP A 262 -3.46 1.04 -12.41
N GLY A 263 -3.00 0.24 -11.46
CA GLY A 263 -1.74 -0.49 -11.51
C GLY A 263 -1.69 -1.60 -10.47
N ILE A 264 -0.67 -2.47 -10.59
CA ILE A 264 -0.44 -3.59 -9.68
C ILE A 264 0.99 -3.50 -9.14
N ILE A 265 1.13 -3.67 -7.84
CA ILE A 265 2.40 -3.88 -7.17
C ILE A 265 2.51 -5.38 -6.89
N ILE A 266 3.50 -6.03 -7.47
CA ILE A 266 3.75 -7.44 -7.22
C ILE A 266 4.41 -7.58 -5.85
N HIS A 267 3.79 -8.36 -4.99
CA HIS A 267 4.24 -8.58 -3.62
C HIS A 267 4.92 -9.92 -3.48
N ALA A 268 6.05 -9.92 -2.80
CA ALA A 268 6.81 -11.06 -2.32
C ALA A 268 7.51 -11.93 -3.38
N SER A 269 7.31 -11.72 -4.67
CA SER A 269 8.07 -12.39 -5.74
C SER A 269 9.23 -11.54 -6.22
N THR A 270 10.34 -12.17 -6.61
CA THR A 270 11.45 -11.50 -7.26
C THR A 270 11.13 -11.21 -8.74
N PRO A 271 11.84 -10.27 -9.40
CA PRO A 271 11.68 -10.02 -10.83
C PRO A 271 11.82 -11.29 -11.68
N GLU A 272 12.73 -12.19 -11.31
CA GLU A 272 12.95 -13.46 -12.00
C GLU A 272 11.76 -14.40 -11.85
N GLU A 273 11.17 -14.48 -10.67
CA GLU A 273 10.02 -15.35 -10.39
C GLU A 273 8.76 -14.92 -11.15
N PHE A 274 8.53 -13.62 -11.33
CA PHE A 274 7.35 -13.17 -12.06
C PHE A 274 7.61 -12.80 -13.53
N ALA A 275 8.84 -12.88 -14.05
CA ALA A 275 9.15 -12.58 -15.44
C ALA A 275 8.30 -13.39 -16.44
N PRO A 276 8.03 -14.70 -16.24
CA PRO A 276 7.13 -15.47 -17.11
C PRO A 276 5.69 -14.92 -17.11
N VAL A 277 5.20 -14.47 -15.94
CA VAL A 277 3.86 -13.88 -15.79
C VAL A 277 3.79 -12.55 -16.54
N LEU A 278 4.83 -11.73 -16.45
CA LEU A 278 4.90 -10.45 -17.15
C LEU A 278 4.87 -10.64 -18.67
N ALA A 279 5.63 -11.61 -19.19
CA ALA A 279 5.62 -11.94 -20.62
C ALA A 279 4.23 -12.40 -21.11
N GLU A 280 3.56 -13.23 -20.31
CA GLU A 280 2.20 -13.68 -20.64
C GLU A 280 1.18 -12.54 -20.53
N TYR A 281 1.29 -11.68 -19.50
CA TYR A 281 0.46 -10.49 -19.35
C TYR A 281 0.62 -9.53 -20.55
N GLU A 282 1.84 -9.28 -21.01
CA GLU A 282 2.10 -8.44 -22.19
C GLU A 282 1.42 -8.99 -23.46
N ARG A 283 1.31 -10.31 -23.57
CA ARG A 283 0.65 -10.99 -24.69
C ARG A 283 -0.88 -10.87 -24.68
N ILE A 284 -1.49 -10.91 -23.48
CA ILE A 284 -2.96 -10.99 -23.32
C ILE A 284 -3.60 -9.65 -22.97
N ARG A 285 -2.83 -8.66 -22.51
CA ARG A 285 -3.40 -7.38 -22.08
C ARG A 285 -4.10 -6.68 -23.25
N PRO A 286 -5.31 -6.12 -23.05
CA PRO A 286 -6.00 -5.33 -24.05
C PRO A 286 -5.32 -3.97 -24.21
N ASN A 287 -4.39 -3.83 -25.15
CA ASN A 287 -3.55 -2.64 -25.33
C ASN A 287 -4.37 -1.35 -25.52
N GLU A 288 -5.48 -1.38 -26.24
CA GLU A 288 -6.35 -0.22 -26.46
C GLU A 288 -6.96 0.29 -25.15
N ARG A 289 -7.39 -0.62 -24.27
CA ARG A 289 -8.01 -0.28 -22.98
C ARG A 289 -7.01 0.30 -22.00
N PHE A 290 -5.76 -0.12 -22.06
CA PHE A 290 -4.71 0.26 -21.10
C PHE A 290 -3.65 1.17 -21.70
N ALA A 291 -3.88 1.70 -22.92
CA ALA A 291 -2.92 2.58 -23.59
C ALA A 291 -2.49 3.78 -22.74
N GLU A 292 -3.42 4.36 -21.98
CA GLU A 292 -3.14 5.48 -21.07
C GLU A 292 -2.56 5.05 -19.70
N ARG A 293 -2.57 3.75 -19.40
CA ARG A 293 -2.02 3.19 -18.14
C ARG A 293 -0.57 2.77 -18.32
N THR A 294 0.23 3.61 -18.93
CA THR A 294 1.66 3.34 -19.09
C THR A 294 2.43 3.84 -17.88
N ASN A 295 3.51 3.12 -17.49
CA ASN A 295 4.47 3.57 -16.49
C ASN A 295 5.39 4.68 -17.03
N GLN A 296 5.04 5.27 -18.17
CA GLN A 296 5.79 6.40 -18.70
C GLN A 296 5.35 7.67 -17.97
N PRO A 297 6.29 8.51 -17.57
CA PRO A 297 5.95 9.87 -17.16
C PRO A 297 5.27 10.57 -18.35
N ALA A 298 4.21 11.31 -18.05
CA ALA A 298 3.61 12.20 -19.02
C ALA A 298 4.64 13.24 -19.49
#